data_d8e9205f6f18e45e900b11f3f0128a1d
#
_entry.id   d8e9205f6f18e45e900b11f3f0128a1d
#
_cell.length_a   1.000
_cell.length_b   1.000
_cell.length_c   1.000
_cell.angle_alpha   90.00
_cell.angle_beta   90.00
_cell.angle_gamma   90.00
#
_symmetry.space_group_name_H-M   'P 1'
#
loop_
_entity.id
_entity.type
_entity.pdbx_description
1 polymer ?
#
loop_
_entity_poly.entity_id
_entity_poly.type
_entity_poly.pdbx_seq_one_letter_code
_entity_poly.pdbx_strand_id
1 'polypeptide(L)'
;FDVCVRYLREDPWERMRILSKWIPKTPLIIHTRGQSLFTFEFFPDDVVSLSAERFAANGMRYHTPYDALNDIRNLEIPITEAKRHGLTVVPGIVFTESPVHTNDYYIEKTKQVMALGVDGIFIKDPSGLLRPERATTLVRSMKAEMGDMQLQLHSHCLSGLAPYTALCAVQNGVEVVHSATAPLANGASHPSTQGITKNLRRMGYNIDIDLAKIDEVADVK
;
A
#
# COMPACT_ATOMS: atom_id res chain seq x y z
N PHE A 1 -6.23 12.95 -2.07
CA PHE A 1 -7.54 13.59 -2.21
C PHE A 1 -7.72 14.65 -1.12
N ASP A 2 -7.73 14.24 0.13
CA ASP A 2 -7.93 15.11 1.27
C ASP A 2 -6.90 16.25 1.34
N VAL A 3 -5.62 15.95 1.12
CA VAL A 3 -4.53 16.94 1.07
C VAL A 3 -4.77 17.97 -0.05
N CYS A 4 -5.21 17.57 -1.23
CA CYS A 4 -5.48 18.49 -2.34
C CYS A 4 -6.55 19.52 -1.93
N VAL A 5 -7.64 19.03 -1.34
CA VAL A 5 -8.77 19.91 -0.95
C VAL A 5 -8.42 20.79 0.24
N ARG A 6 -7.89 20.19 1.33
CA ARG A 6 -7.71 20.92 2.62
C ARG A 6 -6.50 21.82 2.64
N TYR A 7 -5.40 21.41 2.05
CA TYR A 7 -4.12 22.12 2.20
C TYR A 7 -3.68 22.81 0.93
N LEU A 8 -3.86 22.18 -0.24
CA LEU A 8 -3.39 22.73 -1.51
C LEU A 8 -4.47 23.58 -2.21
N ARG A 9 -5.74 23.46 -1.84
CA ARG A 9 -6.89 24.10 -2.50
C ARG A 9 -6.95 23.78 -4.00
N GLU A 10 -6.69 22.54 -4.34
CA GLU A 10 -6.68 22.02 -5.69
C GLU A 10 -7.83 21.03 -5.91
N ASP A 11 -8.28 20.92 -7.15
CA ASP A 11 -9.17 19.84 -7.57
C ASP A 11 -8.39 18.51 -7.63
N PRO A 12 -8.70 17.53 -6.77
CA PRO A 12 -8.01 16.25 -6.77
C PRO A 12 -8.23 15.44 -8.05
N TRP A 13 -9.34 15.59 -8.74
CA TRP A 13 -9.62 14.95 -10.02
C TRP A 13 -8.75 15.52 -11.13
N GLU A 14 -8.58 16.84 -11.17
CA GLU A 14 -7.66 17.51 -12.08
C GLU A 14 -6.21 17.02 -11.85
N ARG A 15 -5.77 16.94 -10.60
CA ARG A 15 -4.45 16.40 -10.26
C ARG A 15 -4.27 14.96 -10.76
N MET A 16 -5.26 14.08 -10.63
CA MET A 16 -5.21 12.73 -11.15
C MET A 16 -5.04 12.70 -12.66
N ARG A 17 -5.81 13.51 -13.39
CA ARG A 17 -5.71 13.64 -14.85
C ARG A 17 -4.35 14.13 -15.30
N ILE A 18 -3.82 15.15 -14.63
CA ILE A 18 -2.50 15.71 -14.92
C ILE A 18 -1.40 14.65 -14.70
N LEU A 19 -1.41 13.98 -13.54
CA LEU A 19 -0.43 12.96 -13.22
C LEU A 19 -0.49 11.77 -14.19
N SER A 20 -1.68 11.28 -14.53
CA SER A 20 -1.82 10.16 -15.47
C SER A 20 -1.31 10.50 -16.87
N LYS A 21 -1.43 11.77 -17.28
CA LYS A 21 -0.89 12.28 -18.55
C LYS A 21 0.63 12.43 -18.52
N TRP A 22 1.19 12.88 -17.41
CA TRP A 22 2.63 13.13 -17.28
C TRP A 22 3.43 11.87 -16.97
N ILE A 23 2.81 10.87 -16.33
CA ILE A 23 3.42 9.61 -15.91
C ILE A 23 2.73 8.42 -16.61
N PRO A 24 2.76 8.34 -17.94
CA PRO A 24 1.98 7.35 -18.69
C PRO A 24 2.54 5.93 -18.58
N LYS A 25 3.81 5.77 -18.21
CA LYS A 25 4.51 4.48 -18.13
C LYS A 25 4.42 3.83 -16.74
N THR A 26 4.14 4.61 -15.69
CA THR A 26 4.05 4.12 -14.31
C THR A 26 2.60 4.09 -13.88
N PRO A 27 2.06 2.93 -13.51
CA PRO A 27 0.67 2.84 -13.04
C PRO A 27 0.48 3.64 -11.76
N LEU A 28 -0.56 4.47 -11.73
CA LEU A 28 -0.90 5.28 -10.58
C LEU A 28 -1.82 4.52 -9.63
N ILE A 29 -1.59 4.70 -8.35
CA ILE A 29 -2.33 4.03 -7.26
C ILE A 29 -3.21 5.06 -6.56
N ILE A 30 -4.47 4.70 -6.30
CA ILE A 30 -5.34 5.41 -5.37
C ILE A 30 -5.45 4.61 -4.06
N HIS A 31 -5.18 5.26 -2.95
CA HIS A 31 -5.22 4.67 -1.62
C HIS A 31 -6.41 5.21 -0.83
N THR A 32 -7.29 4.34 -0.31
CA THR A 32 -8.51 4.73 0.40
C THR A 32 -8.70 3.97 1.70
N ARG A 33 -9.50 4.53 2.60
CA ARG A 33 -9.93 3.89 3.85
C ARG A 33 -11.24 3.10 3.65
N GLY A 34 -11.24 2.15 2.71
CA GLY A 34 -12.43 1.33 2.45
C GLY A 34 -13.68 2.18 2.24
N GLN A 35 -14.74 1.88 2.97
CA GLN A 35 -16.04 2.58 2.90
C GLN A 35 -15.96 4.06 3.31
N SER A 36 -14.92 4.47 4.06
CA SER A 36 -14.72 5.87 4.44
C SER A 36 -13.95 6.70 3.41
N LEU A 37 -13.53 6.10 2.29
CA LEU A 37 -12.76 6.73 1.22
C LEU A 37 -11.54 7.50 1.75
N PHE A 38 -11.65 8.81 1.90
CA PHE A 38 -10.58 9.72 2.33
C PHE A 38 -10.82 10.36 3.70
N THR A 39 -11.94 10.01 4.36
CA THR A 39 -12.37 10.59 5.63
C THR A 39 -12.36 9.55 6.75
N PHE A 40 -13.01 9.85 7.87
CA PHE A 40 -13.23 8.96 9.00
C PHE A 40 -14.72 8.60 9.20
N GLU A 41 -15.58 9.04 8.28
CA GLU A 41 -17.01 8.75 8.27
C GLU A 41 -17.32 7.84 7.08
N PHE A 42 -18.27 6.93 7.23
CA PHE A 42 -18.71 6.06 6.15
C PHE A 42 -19.54 6.82 5.12
N PHE A 43 -19.25 6.55 3.87
CA PHE A 43 -20.06 7.01 2.76
C PHE A 43 -21.11 5.95 2.38
N PRO A 44 -22.25 6.37 1.82
CA PRO A 44 -23.21 5.46 1.19
C PRO A 44 -22.55 4.66 0.05
N ASP A 45 -23.08 3.46 -0.22
CA ASP A 45 -22.52 2.52 -1.19
C ASP A 45 -22.46 3.12 -2.61
N ASP A 46 -23.46 3.89 -3.01
CA ASP A 46 -23.51 4.56 -4.31
C ASP A 46 -22.41 5.61 -4.48
N VAL A 47 -22.03 6.31 -3.42
CA VAL A 47 -20.91 7.27 -3.42
C VAL A 47 -19.56 6.52 -3.54
N VAL A 48 -19.41 5.40 -2.86
CA VAL A 48 -18.20 4.55 -2.96
C VAL A 48 -18.09 3.96 -4.36
N SER A 49 -19.19 3.44 -4.91
CA SER A 49 -19.25 2.91 -6.28
C SER A 49 -18.90 3.97 -7.32
N LEU A 50 -19.50 5.15 -7.23
CA LEU A 50 -19.19 6.29 -8.10
C LEU A 50 -17.72 6.71 -7.99
N SER A 51 -17.17 6.67 -6.77
CA SER A 51 -15.77 7.02 -6.57
C SER A 51 -14.83 6.04 -7.29
N ALA A 52 -15.09 4.73 -7.22
CA ALA A 52 -14.31 3.71 -7.92
C ALA A 52 -14.34 3.92 -9.44
N GLU A 53 -15.54 4.19 -10.01
CA GLU A 53 -15.68 4.56 -11.42
C GLU A 53 -14.83 5.79 -11.77
N ARG A 54 -14.91 6.83 -10.95
CA ARG A 54 -14.19 8.10 -11.20
C ARG A 54 -12.68 7.94 -11.07
N PHE A 55 -12.17 7.08 -10.16
CA PHE A 55 -10.74 6.77 -10.08
C PHE A 55 -10.24 6.17 -11.41
N ALA A 56 -10.92 5.15 -11.92
CA ALA A 56 -10.58 4.53 -13.19
C ALA A 56 -10.65 5.53 -14.36
N ALA A 57 -11.73 6.31 -14.45
CA ALA A 57 -11.94 7.30 -15.50
C ALA A 57 -10.91 8.44 -15.49
N ASN A 58 -10.31 8.76 -14.32
CA ASN A 58 -9.27 9.79 -14.18
C ASN A 58 -7.84 9.22 -14.21
N GLY A 59 -7.66 7.96 -14.65
CA GLY A 59 -6.38 7.39 -15.01
C GLY A 59 -5.68 6.59 -13.92
N MET A 60 -6.34 6.32 -12.79
CA MET A 60 -5.81 5.37 -11.80
C MET A 60 -5.82 3.96 -12.38
N ARG A 61 -4.84 3.15 -12.01
CA ARG A 61 -4.71 1.75 -12.42
C ARG A 61 -4.81 0.78 -11.27
N TYR A 62 -4.42 1.21 -10.08
CA TYR A 62 -4.49 0.41 -8.86
C TYR A 62 -5.38 1.09 -7.83
N HIS A 63 -6.13 0.27 -7.11
CA HIS A 63 -6.85 0.66 -5.91
C HIS A 63 -6.34 -0.14 -4.72
N THR A 64 -5.92 0.55 -3.66
CA THR A 64 -5.40 -0.07 -2.44
C THR A 64 -6.24 0.34 -1.23
N PRO A 65 -7.46 -0.21 -1.11
CA PRO A 65 -8.33 0.06 0.02
C PRO A 65 -7.84 -0.66 1.28
N TYR A 66 -8.10 -0.08 2.45
CA TYR A 66 -7.88 -0.74 3.74
C TYR A 66 -8.93 -0.29 4.75
N ASP A 67 -9.18 -1.11 5.76
CA ASP A 67 -9.95 -0.71 6.93
C ASP A 67 -9.05 -0.71 8.17
N ALA A 68 -9.10 0.37 8.96
CA ALA A 68 -8.18 0.56 10.10
C ALA A 68 -8.33 -0.54 11.18
N LEU A 69 -9.50 -1.14 11.29
CA LEU A 69 -9.81 -2.21 12.24
C LEU A 69 -9.83 -3.60 11.59
N ASN A 70 -9.50 -3.71 10.30
CA ASN A 70 -9.60 -4.93 9.50
C ASN A 70 -11.02 -5.51 9.48
N ASP A 71 -12.04 -4.66 9.46
CA ASP A 71 -13.40 -5.07 9.18
C ASP A 71 -13.58 -5.25 7.68
N ILE A 72 -13.58 -6.49 7.22
CA ILE A 72 -13.58 -6.82 5.79
C ILE A 72 -14.89 -6.40 5.11
N ARG A 73 -16.00 -6.25 5.84
CA ARG A 73 -17.26 -5.74 5.31
C ARG A 73 -17.11 -4.34 4.71
N ASN A 74 -16.24 -3.52 5.28
CA ASN A 74 -15.94 -2.17 4.78
C ASN A 74 -15.07 -2.16 3.51
N LEU A 75 -14.61 -3.32 3.05
CA LEU A 75 -13.82 -3.49 1.84
C LEU A 75 -14.62 -4.10 0.67
N GLU A 76 -15.77 -4.68 0.92
CA GLU A 76 -16.56 -5.40 -0.09
C GLU A 76 -16.95 -4.50 -1.28
N ILE A 77 -17.62 -3.39 -1.03
CA ILE A 77 -18.01 -2.44 -2.09
C ILE A 77 -16.78 -1.80 -2.76
N PRO A 78 -15.81 -1.24 -2.02
CA PRO A 78 -14.59 -0.68 -2.62
C PRO A 78 -13.86 -1.64 -3.53
N ILE A 79 -13.73 -2.91 -3.16
CA ILE A 79 -13.05 -3.94 -3.96
C ILE A 79 -13.88 -4.31 -5.18
N THR A 80 -15.16 -4.66 -4.99
CA THR A 80 -16.04 -5.11 -6.06
C THR A 80 -16.17 -4.06 -7.17
N GLU A 81 -16.42 -2.81 -6.78
CA GLU A 81 -16.60 -1.73 -7.75
C GLU A 81 -15.27 -1.35 -8.44
N ALA A 82 -14.16 -1.34 -7.72
CA ALA A 82 -12.85 -1.11 -8.35
C ALA A 82 -12.53 -2.16 -9.41
N LYS A 83 -12.78 -3.44 -9.12
CA LYS A 83 -12.61 -4.53 -10.10
C LYS A 83 -13.57 -4.41 -11.28
N ARG A 84 -14.84 -4.05 -11.04
CA ARG A 84 -15.83 -3.80 -12.08
C ARG A 84 -15.37 -2.74 -13.08
N HIS A 85 -14.64 -1.73 -12.60
CA HIS A 85 -14.09 -0.65 -13.43
C HIS A 85 -12.66 -0.91 -13.92
N GLY A 86 -12.17 -2.15 -13.81
CA GLY A 86 -10.89 -2.60 -14.40
C GLY A 86 -9.64 -2.14 -13.64
N LEU A 87 -9.77 -1.75 -12.37
CA LEU A 87 -8.63 -1.47 -11.52
C LEU A 87 -8.02 -2.78 -11.00
N THR A 88 -6.71 -2.82 -10.87
CA THR A 88 -6.02 -3.84 -10.08
C THR A 88 -6.21 -3.52 -8.61
N VAL A 89 -6.68 -4.48 -7.82
CA VAL A 89 -7.07 -4.25 -6.44
C VAL A 89 -6.17 -5.00 -5.47
N VAL A 90 -5.45 -4.24 -4.65
CA VAL A 90 -4.52 -4.77 -3.65
C VAL A 90 -4.87 -4.15 -2.30
N PRO A 91 -5.79 -4.75 -1.52
CA PRO A 91 -6.20 -4.22 -0.23
C PRO A 91 -5.14 -4.43 0.85
N GLY A 92 -5.18 -3.57 1.87
CA GLY A 92 -4.30 -3.63 3.02
C GLY A 92 -4.92 -4.33 4.22
N ILE A 93 -4.13 -5.17 4.87
CA ILE A 93 -4.41 -5.68 6.21
C ILE A 93 -3.56 -4.88 7.19
N VAL A 94 -4.23 -4.13 8.07
CA VAL A 94 -3.56 -3.22 9.01
C VAL A 94 -2.91 -4.01 10.12
N PHE A 95 -1.60 -3.82 10.27
CA PHE A 95 -0.82 -4.43 11.35
C PHE A 95 -0.87 -3.59 12.62
N THR A 96 -1.08 -4.25 13.73
CA THR A 96 -0.88 -3.74 15.07
C THR A 96 -0.45 -4.86 16.01
N GLU A 97 0.03 -4.53 17.21
CA GLU A 97 0.39 -5.49 18.24
C GLU A 97 -0.60 -5.43 19.40
N SER A 98 -1.19 -6.57 19.71
CA SER A 98 -1.98 -6.81 20.91
C SER A 98 -2.15 -8.33 21.14
N PRO A 99 -2.65 -8.77 22.30
CA PRO A 99 -2.87 -10.19 22.55
C PRO A 99 -3.79 -10.91 21.54
N VAL A 100 -4.66 -10.18 20.84
CA VAL A 100 -5.57 -10.75 19.83
C VAL A 100 -5.01 -10.73 18.41
N HIS A 101 -3.99 -9.91 18.12
CA HIS A 101 -3.38 -9.76 16.79
C HIS A 101 -2.27 -10.79 16.57
N THR A 102 -2.64 -12.07 16.64
CA THR A 102 -1.75 -13.22 16.43
C THR A 102 -1.51 -13.49 14.93
N ASN A 103 -0.64 -14.45 14.58
CA ASN A 103 -0.51 -14.89 13.20
C ASN A 103 -1.83 -15.47 12.68
N ASP A 104 -2.53 -16.26 13.48
CA ASP A 104 -3.81 -16.87 13.10
C ASP A 104 -4.87 -15.82 12.78
N TYR A 105 -4.90 -14.72 13.55
CA TYR A 105 -5.75 -13.57 13.22
C TYR A 105 -5.45 -13.03 11.83
N TYR A 106 -4.17 -12.79 11.49
CA TYR A 106 -3.79 -12.25 10.19
C TYR A 106 -4.02 -13.24 9.05
N ILE A 107 -3.81 -14.54 9.28
CA ILE A 107 -4.14 -15.60 8.32
C ILE A 107 -5.63 -15.61 8.01
N GLU A 108 -6.47 -15.52 9.04
CA GLU A 108 -7.93 -15.48 8.85
C GLU A 108 -8.35 -14.23 8.06
N LYS A 109 -7.78 -13.06 8.37
CA LYS A 109 -8.03 -11.84 7.59
C LYS A 109 -7.54 -11.96 6.14
N THR A 110 -6.42 -12.61 5.92
CA THR A 110 -5.89 -12.90 4.58
C THR A 110 -6.89 -13.74 3.78
N LYS A 111 -7.43 -14.81 4.35
CA LYS A 111 -8.45 -15.67 3.72
C LYS A 111 -9.70 -14.88 3.34
N GLN A 112 -10.21 -14.08 4.29
CA GLN A 112 -11.39 -13.25 4.07
C GLN A 112 -11.19 -12.27 2.92
N VAL A 113 -10.03 -11.61 2.86
CA VAL A 113 -9.69 -10.66 1.78
C VAL A 113 -9.52 -11.39 0.44
N MET A 114 -8.84 -12.53 0.42
CA MET A 114 -8.68 -13.35 -0.80
C MET A 114 -10.02 -13.79 -1.38
N ALA A 115 -10.98 -14.11 -0.53
CA ALA A 115 -12.34 -14.51 -0.95
C ALA A 115 -13.09 -13.41 -1.74
N LEU A 116 -12.66 -12.15 -1.65
CA LEU A 116 -13.19 -11.03 -2.44
C LEU A 116 -12.59 -10.94 -3.86
N GLY A 117 -11.71 -11.87 -4.26
CA GLY A 117 -11.15 -11.95 -5.61
C GLY A 117 -10.13 -10.85 -5.92
N VAL A 118 -9.30 -10.50 -4.96
CA VAL A 118 -8.26 -9.46 -5.07
C VAL A 118 -7.05 -9.92 -5.88
N ASP A 119 -6.23 -8.98 -6.34
CA ASP A 119 -5.06 -9.25 -7.18
C ASP A 119 -3.75 -9.36 -6.37
N GLY A 120 -3.78 -8.99 -5.11
CA GLY A 120 -2.68 -9.05 -4.16
C GLY A 120 -3.13 -8.54 -2.80
N ILE A 121 -2.24 -8.55 -1.82
CA ILE A 121 -2.49 -8.01 -0.47
C ILE A 121 -1.25 -7.24 -0.02
N PHE A 122 -1.43 -6.17 0.75
CA PHE A 122 -0.30 -5.56 1.44
C PHE A 122 -0.48 -5.55 2.96
N ILE A 123 0.61 -5.80 3.67
CA ILE A 123 0.68 -5.57 5.11
C ILE A 123 0.84 -4.06 5.31
N LYS A 124 -0.10 -3.43 6.03
CA LYS A 124 -0.07 -2.01 6.34
C LYS A 124 0.33 -1.80 7.79
N ASP A 125 1.55 -1.32 7.99
CA ASP A 125 2.09 -0.95 9.29
C ASP A 125 2.21 0.57 9.42
N PRO A 126 1.11 1.27 9.76
CA PRO A 126 1.09 2.73 9.81
C PRO A 126 1.83 3.30 11.03
N SER A 127 2.10 2.48 12.02
CA SER A 127 2.73 2.90 13.27
C SER A 127 4.21 2.48 13.38
N GLY A 128 4.74 1.74 12.40
CA GLY A 128 6.11 1.24 12.42
C GLY A 128 6.36 0.23 13.54
N LEU A 129 5.33 -0.53 13.94
CA LEU A 129 5.40 -1.52 15.03
C LEU A 129 5.87 -2.89 14.57
N LEU A 130 5.83 -3.16 13.27
CA LEU A 130 6.23 -4.44 12.71
C LEU A 130 7.75 -4.61 12.83
N ARG A 131 8.15 -5.36 13.83
CA ARG A 131 9.57 -5.69 14.07
C ARG A 131 10.06 -6.74 13.09
N PRO A 132 11.38 -6.79 12.78
CA PRO A 132 11.97 -7.73 11.81
C PRO A 132 11.62 -9.20 12.09
N GLU A 133 11.67 -9.62 13.37
CA GLU A 133 11.37 -11.01 13.78
C GLU A 133 9.89 -11.32 13.54
N ARG A 134 9.03 -10.35 13.86
CA ARG A 134 7.59 -10.47 13.63
C ARG A 134 7.25 -10.49 12.15
N ALA A 135 7.91 -9.66 11.34
CA ALA A 135 7.77 -9.66 9.89
C ALA A 135 8.14 -11.02 9.28
N THR A 136 9.23 -11.61 9.73
CA THR A 136 9.67 -12.95 9.28
C THR A 136 8.57 -14.00 9.47
N THR A 137 7.99 -14.08 10.66
CA THR A 137 6.96 -15.09 10.96
C THR A 137 5.64 -14.79 10.26
N LEU A 138 5.19 -13.53 10.28
CA LEU A 138 3.93 -13.10 9.68
C LEU A 138 3.93 -13.29 8.17
N VAL A 139 4.99 -12.81 7.48
CA VAL A 139 5.11 -12.91 6.02
C VAL A 139 5.09 -14.37 5.56
N ARG A 140 5.85 -15.25 6.21
CA ARG A 140 5.84 -16.68 5.91
C ARG A 140 4.46 -17.29 6.06
N SER A 141 3.76 -16.98 7.14
CA SER A 141 2.42 -17.49 7.39
C SER A 141 1.41 -17.00 6.35
N MET A 142 1.44 -15.71 6.00
CA MET A 142 0.57 -15.15 4.97
C MET A 142 0.88 -15.72 3.58
N LYS A 143 2.16 -15.82 3.19
CA LYS A 143 2.57 -16.40 1.89
C LYS A 143 2.20 -17.87 1.77
N ALA A 144 2.27 -18.64 2.84
CA ALA A 144 1.82 -20.03 2.85
C ALA A 144 0.32 -20.16 2.50
N GLU A 145 -0.50 -19.19 2.91
CA GLU A 145 -1.92 -19.13 2.59
C GLU A 145 -2.19 -18.55 1.20
N MET A 146 -1.43 -17.52 0.81
CA MET A 146 -1.63 -16.77 -0.44
C MET A 146 -1.10 -17.49 -1.69
N GLY A 147 -0.21 -18.47 -1.53
CA GLY A 147 0.45 -19.13 -2.67
C GLY A 147 1.20 -18.12 -3.56
N ASP A 148 0.87 -18.12 -4.86
CA ASP A 148 1.52 -17.25 -5.85
C ASP A 148 0.98 -15.80 -5.85
N MET A 149 -0.05 -15.50 -5.06
CA MET A 149 -0.58 -14.14 -4.96
C MET A 149 0.45 -13.20 -4.38
N GLN A 150 0.56 -11.99 -4.96
CA GLN A 150 1.54 -10.99 -4.56
C GLN A 150 1.29 -10.47 -3.14
N LEU A 151 2.32 -10.48 -2.30
CA LEU A 151 2.34 -9.84 -0.99
C LEU A 151 3.24 -8.60 -1.02
N GLN A 152 2.70 -7.47 -0.53
CA GLN A 152 3.41 -6.20 -0.48
C GLN A 152 3.58 -5.74 0.98
N LEU A 153 4.56 -4.87 1.24
CA LEU A 153 4.78 -4.25 2.55
C LEU A 153 4.73 -2.73 2.46
N HIS A 154 3.89 -2.14 3.31
CA HIS A 154 3.75 -0.71 3.55
C HIS A 154 4.02 -0.45 5.04
N SER A 155 5.21 0.00 5.39
CA SER A 155 5.58 0.28 6.78
C SER A 155 6.15 1.68 6.92
N HIS A 156 5.72 2.39 7.97
CA HIS A 156 6.23 3.71 8.32
C HIS A 156 7.47 3.60 9.21
N CYS A 157 8.35 4.59 9.16
CA CYS A 157 9.64 4.57 9.87
C CYS A 157 9.60 5.18 11.28
N LEU A 158 8.44 5.24 11.93
CA LEU A 158 8.28 5.91 13.23
C LEU A 158 9.16 5.30 14.35
N SER A 159 9.36 3.99 14.33
CA SER A 159 10.27 3.30 15.26
C SER A 159 11.72 3.23 14.78
N GLY A 160 12.01 3.65 13.53
CA GLY A 160 13.31 3.46 12.90
C GLY A 160 13.58 2.05 12.36
N LEU A 161 12.69 1.08 12.60
CA LEU A 161 12.90 -0.33 12.23
C LEU A 161 12.47 -0.67 10.81
N ALA A 162 11.59 0.12 10.18
CA ALA A 162 10.98 -0.19 8.89
C ALA A 162 11.99 -0.55 7.78
N PRO A 163 13.17 0.08 7.64
CA PRO A 163 14.15 -0.34 6.65
C PRO A 163 14.62 -1.78 6.84
N TYR A 164 14.94 -2.17 8.07
CA TYR A 164 15.36 -3.54 8.38
C TYR A 164 14.21 -4.53 8.29
N THR A 165 13.04 -4.17 8.78
CA THR A 165 11.80 -4.95 8.62
C THR A 165 11.51 -5.26 7.15
N ALA A 166 11.67 -4.28 6.25
CA ALA A 166 11.47 -4.48 4.82
C ALA A 166 12.44 -5.51 4.22
N LEU A 167 13.72 -5.45 4.60
CA LEU A 167 14.70 -6.44 4.13
C LEU A 167 14.35 -7.86 4.61
N CYS A 168 13.98 -8.01 5.89
CA CYS A 168 13.52 -9.29 6.42
C CYS A 168 12.24 -9.78 5.74
N ALA A 169 11.31 -8.89 5.45
CA ALA A 169 10.07 -9.23 4.74
C ALA A 169 10.34 -9.74 3.32
N VAL A 170 11.21 -9.08 2.56
CA VAL A 170 11.61 -9.53 1.21
C VAL A 170 12.28 -10.90 1.25
N GLN A 171 13.15 -11.16 2.21
CA GLN A 171 13.79 -12.49 2.39
C GLN A 171 12.77 -13.62 2.67
N ASN A 172 11.56 -13.27 3.11
CA ASN A 172 10.52 -14.21 3.50
C ASN A 172 9.31 -14.25 2.53
N GLY A 173 9.38 -13.52 1.41
CA GLY A 173 8.40 -13.65 0.33
C GLY A 173 7.59 -12.40 -0.01
N VAL A 174 7.91 -11.24 0.56
CA VAL A 174 7.36 -9.96 0.07
C VAL A 174 8.00 -9.62 -1.28
N GLU A 175 7.18 -9.34 -2.28
CA GLU A 175 7.63 -9.01 -3.64
C GLU A 175 7.65 -7.49 -3.91
N VAL A 176 6.88 -6.70 -3.17
CA VAL A 176 6.82 -5.24 -3.35
C VAL A 176 6.98 -4.53 -2.01
N VAL A 177 7.90 -3.57 -1.96
CA VAL A 177 8.08 -2.69 -0.79
C VAL A 177 7.70 -1.27 -1.15
N HIS A 178 6.81 -0.66 -0.37
CA HIS A 178 6.48 0.75 -0.49
C HIS A 178 7.62 1.59 0.09
N SER A 179 8.10 2.54 -0.68
CA SER A 179 9.23 3.41 -0.32
C SER A 179 8.98 4.85 -0.76
N ALA A 180 9.81 5.77 -0.29
CA ALA A 180 9.75 7.17 -0.66
C ALA A 180 11.13 7.67 -1.11
N THR A 181 11.18 8.71 -1.95
CA THR A 181 12.45 9.37 -2.32
C THR A 181 13.08 10.06 -1.10
N ALA A 182 14.41 10.14 -1.06
CA ALA A 182 15.17 10.54 0.12
C ALA A 182 14.66 11.79 0.86
N PRO A 183 14.29 12.92 0.25
CA PRO A 183 13.81 14.08 1.02
C PRO A 183 12.49 13.86 1.75
N LEU A 184 11.66 12.91 1.26
CA LEU A 184 10.35 12.60 1.80
C LEU A 184 10.32 11.28 2.57
N ALA A 185 11.47 10.61 2.71
CA ALA A 185 11.57 9.30 3.35
C ALA A 185 11.80 9.40 4.86
N ASN A 186 11.59 8.27 5.54
CA ASN A 186 11.82 8.06 6.97
C ASN A 186 10.85 8.84 7.89
N GLY A 187 11.04 8.77 9.20
CA GLY A 187 10.14 9.35 10.18
C GLY A 187 8.71 8.85 10.00
N ALA A 188 7.77 9.76 9.80
CA ALA A 188 6.36 9.42 9.55
C ALA A 188 6.09 8.90 8.12
N SER A 189 7.11 8.84 7.27
CA SER A 189 7.02 8.28 5.91
C SER A 189 7.62 6.86 5.84
N HIS A 190 7.80 6.37 4.62
CA HIS A 190 8.36 5.05 4.32
C HIS A 190 9.89 5.07 4.30
N PRO A 191 10.54 3.88 4.30
CA PRO A 191 11.97 3.77 4.05
C PRO A 191 12.38 4.43 2.73
N SER A 192 13.62 4.93 2.66
CA SER A 192 14.11 5.55 1.44
C SER A 192 14.28 4.52 0.31
N THR A 193 13.81 4.86 -0.88
CA THR A 193 13.98 4.05 -2.09
C THR A 193 15.45 3.73 -2.33
N GLN A 194 16.33 4.72 -2.18
CA GLN A 194 17.77 4.53 -2.34
C GLN A 194 18.35 3.54 -1.33
N GLY A 195 17.95 3.67 -0.06
CA GLY A 195 18.42 2.79 1.02
C GLY A 195 17.98 1.34 0.81
N ILE A 196 16.69 1.12 0.55
CA ILE A 196 16.14 -0.22 0.30
C ILE A 196 16.79 -0.84 -0.93
N THR A 197 16.87 -0.12 -2.06
CA THR A 197 17.46 -0.64 -3.30
C THR A 197 18.93 -1.03 -3.11
N LYS A 198 19.74 -0.16 -2.50
CA LYS A 198 21.17 -0.45 -2.27
C LYS A 198 21.37 -1.70 -1.40
N ASN A 199 20.56 -1.86 -0.35
CA ASN A 199 20.67 -3.01 0.53
C ASN A 199 20.19 -4.31 -0.12
N LEU A 200 19.05 -4.30 -0.81
CA LEU A 200 18.56 -5.47 -1.54
C LEU A 200 19.54 -5.93 -2.62
N ARG A 201 20.15 -5.00 -3.38
CA ARG A 201 21.22 -5.34 -4.35
C ARG A 201 22.41 -6.00 -3.68
N ARG A 202 22.86 -5.52 -2.49
CA ARG A 202 23.94 -6.15 -1.71
C ARG A 202 23.57 -7.55 -1.20
N MET A 203 22.29 -7.81 -1.00
CA MET A 203 21.75 -9.12 -0.65
C MET A 203 21.56 -10.05 -1.85
N GLY A 204 21.89 -9.60 -3.07
CA GLY A 204 21.82 -10.39 -4.30
C GLY A 204 20.52 -10.29 -5.08
N TYR A 205 19.60 -9.43 -4.67
CA TYR A 205 18.35 -9.21 -5.43
C TYR A 205 18.60 -8.33 -6.67
N ASN A 206 17.99 -8.72 -7.78
CA ASN A 206 18.00 -7.90 -8.99
C ASN A 206 16.90 -6.84 -8.90
N ILE A 207 17.28 -5.59 -8.69
CA ILE A 207 16.36 -4.44 -8.61
C ILE A 207 16.70 -3.47 -9.75
N ASP A 208 15.81 -3.38 -10.72
CA ASP A 208 15.95 -2.49 -11.88
C ASP A 208 15.42 -1.08 -11.56
N ILE A 209 16.19 -0.34 -10.76
CA ILE A 209 15.93 1.07 -10.43
C ILE A 209 17.19 1.88 -10.72
N ASP A 210 17.05 2.92 -11.53
CA ASP A 210 18.12 3.90 -11.79
C ASP A 210 18.20 4.87 -10.60
N LEU A 211 19.15 4.61 -9.70
CA LEU A 211 19.34 5.43 -8.50
C LEU A 211 19.82 6.86 -8.82
N ALA A 212 20.55 7.07 -9.92
CA ALA A 212 20.99 8.41 -10.30
C ALA A 212 19.79 9.29 -10.66
N LYS A 213 18.81 8.75 -11.40
CA LYS A 213 17.56 9.46 -11.69
C LYS A 213 16.70 9.72 -10.45
N ILE A 214 16.69 8.78 -9.50
CA ILE A 214 16.00 9.00 -8.21
C ILE A 214 16.67 10.13 -7.43
N ASP A 215 18.01 10.19 -7.42
CA ASP A 215 18.76 11.26 -6.74
C ASP A 215 18.53 12.63 -7.43
N GLU A 216 18.48 12.70 -8.76
CA GLU A 216 18.10 13.92 -9.50
C GLU A 216 16.71 14.43 -9.09
N VAL A 217 15.71 13.55 -8.98
CA VAL A 217 14.36 13.92 -8.51
C VAL A 217 14.38 14.36 -7.06
N ALA A 218 15.24 13.76 -6.23
CA ALA A 218 15.37 14.09 -4.81
C ALA A 218 15.99 15.50 -4.59
N ASP A 219 16.80 15.96 -5.52
CA ASP A 219 17.50 17.27 -5.44
C ASP A 219 16.64 18.44 -5.95
N VAL A 220 15.46 18.19 -6.50
CA VAL A 220 14.52 19.26 -6.91
C VAL A 220 13.98 19.94 -5.64
N LYS A 221 14.41 21.19 -5.46
CA LYS A 221 14.00 22.08 -4.34
C LYS A 221 12.65 22.74 -4.60
#